data_f2ea49684d19c13621ef55ec98aeee26
#
_entry.id   f2ea49684d19c13621ef55ec98aeee26
#
_cell.length_a   1.000
_cell.length_b   1.000
_cell.length_c   1.000
_cell.angle_alpha   90.00
_cell.angle_beta   90.00
_cell.angle_gamma   90.00
#
_symmetry.space_group_name_H-M   'P 1'
#
loop_
_entity.id
_entity.type
_entity.pdbx_description
1 polymer ?
#
loop_
_entity_poly.entity_id
_entity_poly.type
_entity_poly.pdbx_seq_one_letter_code
_entity_poly.pdbx_strand_id
1 'polypeptide(L)'
;MWQRLYEEVGSLGFVPITVAFDSAGVAAAGPWIEAAKSTYPSLIDPGHLVAGLYGMVNVPIGVWINEEGRIVRPPESAGASDGFRQMDSKTFKMPDAAMAVSRAAKKAYIEGLKDWARRGDQSPWALSEAEVLKRMQPPSGDHTLAATNFAMGLHLFEQGNPAASQPYFAEAQRLHPENWSYQRQAWALEDPAKAGGPEFWSAVKALGDTPYYVPVEMPTS
;
A
#
# COMPACT_ATOMS: atom_id res chain seq x y z
N MET A 1 -13.55 6.89 -4.59
CA MET A 1 -13.43 7.12 -3.14
C MET A 1 -12.62 8.39 -2.85
N TRP A 2 -11.34 8.42 -3.21
CA TRP A 2 -10.44 9.55 -2.94
C TRP A 2 -10.92 10.87 -3.55
N GLN A 3 -11.42 10.86 -4.79
CA GLN A 3 -11.97 12.04 -5.45
C GLN A 3 -13.12 12.66 -4.64
N ARG A 4 -14.06 11.83 -4.16
CA ARG A 4 -15.18 12.32 -3.32
C ARG A 4 -14.66 12.91 -1.99
N LEU A 5 -13.67 12.28 -1.37
CA LEU A 5 -13.06 12.83 -0.15
C LEU A 5 -12.43 14.19 -0.42
N TYR A 6 -11.68 14.30 -1.51
CA TYR A 6 -11.05 15.57 -1.90
C TYR A 6 -12.08 16.67 -2.18
N GLU A 7 -13.18 16.34 -2.87
CA GLU A 7 -14.30 17.28 -3.09
C GLU A 7 -14.95 17.74 -1.77
N GLU A 8 -14.98 16.88 -0.76
CA GLU A 8 -15.62 17.19 0.53
C GLU A 8 -14.72 18.03 1.47
N VAL A 9 -13.42 17.74 1.51
CA VAL A 9 -12.51 18.37 2.50
C VAL A 9 -11.29 19.08 1.90
N GLY A 10 -11.15 19.11 0.58
CA GLY A 10 -10.01 19.77 -0.08
C GLY A 10 -9.93 21.29 0.20
N SER A 11 -11.10 21.95 0.36
CA SER A 11 -11.15 23.37 0.74
C SER A 11 -10.60 23.66 2.15
N LEU A 12 -10.38 22.62 2.96
CA LEU A 12 -9.75 22.72 4.28
C LEU A 12 -8.22 22.55 4.24
N GLY A 13 -7.62 22.52 3.05
CA GLY A 13 -6.18 22.31 2.87
C GLY A 13 -5.77 20.83 2.69
N PHE A 14 -6.72 19.90 2.77
CA PHE A 14 -6.43 18.46 2.55
C PHE A 14 -6.18 18.15 1.07
N VAL A 15 -5.04 17.55 0.76
CA VAL A 15 -4.67 17.13 -0.60
C VAL A 15 -4.26 15.66 -0.58
N PRO A 16 -5.02 14.74 -1.19
CA PRO A 16 -4.53 13.39 -1.41
C PRO A 16 -3.49 13.40 -2.54
N ILE A 17 -2.40 12.66 -2.35
CA ILE A 17 -1.43 12.34 -3.39
C ILE A 17 -1.45 10.83 -3.55
N THR A 18 -1.88 10.32 -4.70
CA THR A 18 -1.85 8.89 -4.95
C THR A 18 -0.58 8.52 -5.70
N VAL A 19 0.03 7.39 -5.33
CA VAL A 19 1.24 6.88 -5.97
C VAL A 19 1.00 5.43 -6.34
N ALA A 20 1.06 5.13 -7.64
CA ALA A 20 0.99 3.76 -8.12
C ALA A 20 2.39 3.13 -8.05
N PHE A 21 2.52 2.05 -7.30
CA PHE A 21 3.73 1.24 -7.23
C PHE A 21 3.64 0.16 -8.31
N ASP A 22 4.03 0.53 -9.53
CA ASP A 22 3.94 -0.38 -10.68
C ASP A 22 5.22 -0.32 -11.51
N SER A 23 5.97 -1.41 -11.47
CA SER A 23 7.28 -1.49 -12.15
C SER A 23 7.17 -1.48 -13.68
N ALA A 24 5.99 -1.72 -14.25
CA ALA A 24 5.74 -1.52 -15.67
C ALA A 24 5.41 -0.04 -16.02
N GLY A 25 5.39 0.84 -15.02
CA GLY A 25 5.31 2.28 -15.16
C GLY A 25 4.02 2.79 -15.79
N VAL A 26 4.16 3.82 -16.64
CA VAL A 26 3.02 4.52 -17.28
C VAL A 26 2.17 3.58 -18.12
N ALA A 27 2.79 2.59 -18.77
CA ALA A 27 2.06 1.64 -19.63
C ALA A 27 1.00 0.84 -18.85
N ALA A 28 1.30 0.48 -17.62
CA ALA A 28 0.37 -0.28 -16.76
C ALA A 28 -0.53 0.63 -15.92
N ALA A 29 0.03 1.64 -15.23
CA ALA A 29 -0.72 2.47 -14.29
C ALA A 29 -1.48 3.62 -14.97
N GLY A 30 -0.98 4.16 -16.09
CA GLY A 30 -1.53 5.33 -16.77
C GLY A 30 -3.03 5.20 -17.09
N PRO A 31 -3.49 4.13 -17.76
CA PRO A 31 -4.91 3.96 -18.10
C PRO A 31 -5.85 3.99 -16.88
N TRP A 32 -5.39 3.48 -15.73
CA TRP A 32 -6.17 3.50 -14.49
C TRP A 32 -6.25 4.88 -13.86
N ILE A 33 -5.14 5.64 -13.92
CA ILE A 33 -5.09 7.02 -13.44
C ILE A 33 -6.02 7.90 -14.30
N GLU A 34 -5.96 7.79 -15.63
CA GLU A 34 -6.81 8.51 -16.54
C GLU A 34 -8.31 8.17 -16.34
N ALA A 35 -8.62 6.89 -16.19
CA ALA A 35 -9.99 6.44 -15.92
C ALA A 35 -10.54 6.93 -14.57
N ALA A 36 -9.67 7.13 -13.58
CA ALA A 36 -10.07 7.64 -12.26
C ALA A 36 -10.49 9.11 -12.29
N LYS A 37 -10.07 9.90 -13.30
CA LYS A 37 -10.37 11.33 -13.47
C LYS A 37 -10.12 12.13 -12.19
N SER A 38 -9.06 11.82 -11.47
CA SER A 38 -8.69 12.52 -10.24
C SER A 38 -8.29 13.96 -10.55
N THR A 39 -8.71 14.90 -9.68
CA THR A 39 -8.32 16.32 -9.76
C THR A 39 -7.22 16.68 -8.74
N TYR A 40 -6.64 15.67 -8.11
CA TYR A 40 -5.48 15.74 -7.22
C TYR A 40 -4.28 15.03 -7.87
N PRO A 41 -3.05 15.25 -7.38
CA PRO A 41 -1.85 14.62 -7.93
C PRO A 41 -1.92 13.08 -7.90
N SER A 42 -1.67 12.47 -9.05
CA SER A 42 -1.55 11.01 -9.19
C SER A 42 -0.20 10.71 -9.84
N LEU A 43 0.65 10.02 -9.12
CA LEU A 43 2.05 9.75 -9.47
C LEU A 43 2.25 8.26 -9.73
N ILE A 44 3.35 7.92 -10.36
CA ILE A 44 3.79 6.54 -10.59
C ILE A 44 5.20 6.41 -10.06
N ASP A 45 5.46 5.38 -9.27
CA ASP A 45 6.75 5.04 -8.69
C ASP A 45 7.20 3.65 -9.19
N PRO A 46 7.78 3.55 -10.39
CA PRO A 46 8.16 2.26 -10.96
C PRO A 46 9.34 1.63 -10.22
N GLY A 47 10.20 2.44 -9.61
CA GLY A 47 11.35 1.96 -8.84
C GLY A 47 11.06 1.66 -7.37
N HIS A 48 9.82 1.84 -6.90
CA HIS A 48 9.43 1.67 -5.50
C HIS A 48 10.24 2.54 -4.51
N LEU A 49 10.73 3.70 -4.99
CA LEU A 49 11.51 4.63 -4.17
C LEU A 49 10.67 5.20 -3.01
N VAL A 50 9.47 5.69 -3.31
CA VAL A 50 8.54 6.23 -2.30
C VAL A 50 8.14 5.13 -1.33
N ALA A 51 7.85 3.92 -1.84
CA ALA A 51 7.55 2.77 -1.01
C ALA A 51 8.69 2.47 -0.01
N GLY A 52 9.94 2.47 -0.50
CA GLY A 52 11.13 2.24 0.33
C GLY A 52 11.35 3.34 1.38
N LEU A 53 11.23 4.62 1.00
CA LEU A 53 11.43 5.76 1.90
C LEU A 53 10.43 5.80 3.06
N TYR A 54 9.18 5.39 2.82
CA TYR A 54 8.14 5.35 3.86
C TYR A 54 7.98 3.96 4.51
N GLY A 55 8.74 2.93 4.09
CA GLY A 55 8.59 1.57 4.61
C GLY A 55 7.25 0.91 4.25
N MET A 56 6.70 1.22 3.08
CA MET A 56 5.44 0.66 2.61
C MET A 56 5.66 -0.74 2.05
N VAL A 57 5.02 -1.72 2.63
CA VAL A 57 5.19 -3.15 2.28
C VAL A 57 4.02 -3.74 1.48
N ASN A 58 2.94 -2.99 1.33
CA ASN A 58 1.72 -3.44 0.66
C ASN A 58 0.94 -2.25 0.08
N VAL A 59 -0.17 -2.51 -0.61
CA VAL A 59 -1.13 -1.50 -1.11
C VAL A 59 -2.57 -1.97 -0.87
N PRO A 60 -3.50 -1.07 -0.52
CA PRO A 60 -3.31 0.37 -0.32
C PRO A 60 -2.75 0.71 1.06
N ILE A 61 -1.71 1.53 1.08
CA ILE A 61 -1.10 2.10 2.30
C ILE A 61 -1.25 3.63 2.23
N GLY A 62 -1.45 4.28 3.36
CA GLY A 62 -1.50 5.73 3.48
C GLY A 62 -0.56 6.23 4.56
N VAL A 63 0.02 7.40 4.33
CA VAL A 63 0.79 8.19 5.31
C VAL A 63 0.13 9.55 5.42
N TRP A 64 -0.06 10.04 6.64
CA TRP A 64 -0.61 11.39 6.83
C TRP A 64 0.51 12.35 7.22
N ILE A 65 0.59 13.45 6.49
CA ILE A 65 1.64 14.45 6.64
C ILE A 65 0.96 15.80 6.85
N ASN A 66 1.33 16.52 7.92
CA ASN A 66 0.77 17.83 8.22
C ASN A 66 1.43 18.94 7.38
N GLU A 67 0.99 20.19 7.59
CA GLU A 67 1.42 21.37 6.84
C GLU A 67 2.90 21.72 7.09
N GLU A 68 3.48 21.28 8.21
CA GLU A 68 4.91 21.42 8.51
C GLU A 68 5.77 20.32 7.88
N GLY A 69 5.16 19.41 7.09
CA GLY A 69 5.84 18.27 6.48
C GLY A 69 6.18 17.13 7.44
N ARG A 70 5.53 17.08 8.61
CA ARG A 70 5.73 16.02 9.60
C ARG A 70 4.72 14.92 9.42
N ILE A 71 5.16 13.67 9.58
CA ILE A 71 4.28 12.51 9.61
C ILE A 71 3.50 12.52 10.92
N VAL A 72 2.16 12.55 10.82
CA VAL A 72 1.23 12.46 11.96
C VAL A 72 0.52 11.11 12.02
N ARG A 73 0.57 10.32 10.95
CA ARG A 73 0.27 8.89 10.95
C ARG A 73 1.25 8.16 10.03
N PRO A 74 1.95 7.16 10.56
CA PRO A 74 2.92 6.38 9.78
C PRO A 74 2.20 5.48 8.75
N PRO A 75 2.96 4.77 7.89
CA PRO A 75 2.37 3.86 6.91
C PRO A 75 1.41 2.85 7.56
N GLU A 76 0.16 2.88 7.12
CA GLU A 76 -0.87 1.96 7.59
C GLU A 76 -1.88 1.65 6.47
N SER A 77 -2.65 0.58 6.64
CA SER A 77 -3.68 0.20 5.66
C SER A 77 -4.69 1.32 5.45
N ALA A 78 -4.80 1.83 4.21
CA ALA A 78 -5.70 2.93 3.86
C ALA A 78 -7.17 2.46 3.72
N GLY A 79 -7.73 1.95 4.82
CA GLY A 79 -9.09 1.41 4.89
C GLY A 79 -9.25 0.04 4.24
N ALA A 80 -8.15 -0.68 3.99
CA ALA A 80 -8.19 -2.09 3.60
C ALA A 80 -8.34 -3.00 4.83
N SER A 81 -8.83 -4.21 4.63
CA SER A 81 -8.98 -5.22 5.68
C SER A 81 -8.88 -6.62 5.11
N ASP A 82 -8.61 -7.59 5.96
CA ASP A 82 -8.49 -9.00 5.61
C ASP A 82 -9.82 -9.69 5.21
N GLY A 83 -10.94 -8.96 5.21
CA GLY A 83 -12.20 -9.48 4.71
C GLY A 83 -12.12 -10.07 3.29
N PHE A 84 -11.23 -9.54 2.45
CA PHE A 84 -11.00 -10.06 1.09
C PHE A 84 -10.49 -11.51 1.06
N ARG A 85 -9.80 -11.97 2.11
CA ARG A 85 -9.28 -13.35 2.20
C ARG A 85 -10.39 -14.41 2.20
N GLN A 86 -11.62 -14.01 2.51
CA GLN A 86 -12.82 -14.84 2.45
C GLN A 86 -13.47 -14.83 1.06
N MET A 87 -12.90 -14.09 0.10
CA MET A 87 -13.40 -14.04 -1.26
C MET A 87 -13.18 -15.38 -1.96
N ASP A 88 -14.19 -15.85 -2.67
CA ASP A 88 -14.05 -16.98 -3.58
C ASP A 88 -13.16 -16.58 -4.76
N SER A 89 -12.03 -17.25 -4.92
CA SER A 89 -10.99 -16.90 -5.90
C SER A 89 -11.42 -17.11 -7.36
N LYS A 90 -12.52 -17.83 -7.62
CA LYS A 90 -13.03 -18.09 -8.98
C LYS A 90 -14.13 -17.11 -9.36
N THR A 91 -15.05 -16.83 -8.42
CA THR A 91 -16.20 -15.97 -8.67
C THR A 91 -16.01 -14.54 -8.20
N PHE A 92 -14.93 -14.26 -7.45
CA PHE A 92 -14.63 -12.99 -6.80
C PHE A 92 -15.76 -12.48 -5.90
N LYS A 93 -16.61 -13.38 -5.42
CA LYS A 93 -17.68 -13.05 -4.49
C LYS A 93 -17.17 -13.13 -3.05
N MET A 94 -17.45 -12.10 -2.28
CA MET A 94 -17.12 -12.03 -0.86
C MET A 94 -18.40 -12.28 -0.03
N PRO A 95 -18.34 -13.08 1.05
CA PRO A 95 -19.46 -13.23 1.99
C PRO A 95 -19.91 -11.89 2.56
N ASP A 96 -21.22 -11.71 2.81
CA ASP A 96 -21.79 -10.46 3.31
C ASP A 96 -21.14 -9.98 4.61
N ALA A 97 -20.83 -10.89 5.53
CA ALA A 97 -20.15 -10.57 6.79
C ALA A 97 -18.75 -9.99 6.55
N ALA A 98 -17.95 -10.60 5.66
CA ALA A 98 -16.64 -10.12 5.30
C ALA A 98 -16.70 -8.77 4.55
N MET A 99 -17.69 -8.60 3.70
CA MET A 99 -17.96 -7.33 3.02
C MET A 99 -18.34 -6.22 4.01
N ALA A 100 -19.13 -6.55 5.05
CA ALA A 100 -19.47 -5.60 6.11
C ALA A 100 -18.23 -5.13 6.88
N VAL A 101 -17.31 -6.04 7.24
CA VAL A 101 -16.03 -5.71 7.88
C VAL A 101 -15.20 -4.78 7.00
N SER A 102 -15.06 -5.10 5.71
CA SER A 102 -14.29 -4.27 4.77
C SER A 102 -14.91 -2.87 4.58
N ARG A 103 -16.24 -2.78 4.54
CA ARG A 103 -16.94 -1.47 4.47
C ARG A 103 -16.75 -0.66 5.75
N ALA A 104 -16.80 -1.31 6.92
CA ALA A 104 -16.61 -0.64 8.20
C ALA A 104 -15.17 -0.08 8.34
N ALA A 105 -14.15 -0.87 8.02
CA ALA A 105 -12.75 -0.42 8.02
C ALA A 105 -12.54 0.78 7.11
N LYS A 106 -13.05 0.70 5.87
CA LYS A 106 -12.97 1.80 4.91
C LYS A 106 -13.70 3.05 5.38
N LYS A 107 -14.91 2.90 5.94
CA LYS A 107 -15.67 4.02 6.48
C LYS A 107 -14.92 4.70 7.61
N ALA A 108 -14.43 3.93 8.57
CA ALA A 108 -13.69 4.43 9.72
C ALA A 108 -12.45 5.23 9.30
N TYR A 109 -11.65 4.70 8.37
CA TYR A 109 -10.47 5.39 7.86
C TYR A 109 -10.82 6.72 7.18
N ILE A 110 -11.87 6.75 6.35
CA ILE A 110 -12.33 7.98 5.68
C ILE A 110 -12.86 9.02 6.70
N GLU A 111 -13.62 8.60 7.70
CA GLU A 111 -14.11 9.52 8.74
C GLU A 111 -12.93 10.05 9.58
N GLY A 112 -11.89 9.25 9.83
CA GLY A 112 -10.65 9.70 10.46
C GLY A 112 -9.95 10.80 9.65
N LEU A 113 -9.80 10.61 8.33
CA LEU A 113 -9.24 11.63 7.43
C LEU A 113 -10.05 12.92 7.44
N LYS A 114 -11.38 12.83 7.44
CA LYS A 114 -12.25 14.00 7.52
C LYS A 114 -12.17 14.73 8.85
N ASP A 115 -12.07 13.99 9.95
CA ASP A 115 -11.86 14.59 11.27
C ASP A 115 -10.52 15.30 11.35
N TRP A 116 -9.45 14.67 10.87
CA TRP A 116 -8.13 15.27 10.82
C TRP A 116 -8.08 16.50 9.91
N ALA A 117 -8.67 16.47 8.73
CA ALA A 117 -8.76 17.63 7.84
C ALA A 117 -9.49 18.83 8.47
N ARG A 118 -10.45 18.59 9.40
CA ARG A 118 -11.19 19.65 10.10
C ARG A 118 -10.49 20.16 11.35
N ARG A 119 -9.74 19.30 12.04
CA ARG A 119 -9.24 19.58 13.40
C ARG A 119 -7.71 19.62 13.49
N GLY A 120 -6.99 19.25 12.43
CA GLY A 120 -5.53 19.21 12.41
C GLY A 120 -4.97 18.37 13.57
N ASP A 121 -4.01 18.91 14.29
CA ASP A 121 -3.36 18.26 15.43
C ASP A 121 -4.30 18.00 16.64
N GLN A 122 -5.49 18.60 16.65
CA GLN A 122 -6.50 18.32 17.68
C GLN A 122 -7.33 17.08 17.35
N SER A 123 -7.16 16.48 16.20
CA SER A 123 -7.81 15.23 15.87
C SER A 123 -7.22 14.08 16.68
N PRO A 124 -8.02 13.20 17.29
CA PRO A 124 -7.53 12.01 17.97
C PRO A 124 -6.86 11.01 17.02
N TRP A 125 -6.98 11.24 15.72
CA TRP A 125 -6.31 10.46 14.68
C TRP A 125 -4.88 10.92 14.43
N ALA A 126 -4.53 12.18 14.72
CA ALA A 126 -3.17 12.67 14.66
C ALA A 126 -2.38 12.14 15.87
N LEU A 127 -1.32 11.38 15.60
CA LEU A 127 -0.48 10.77 16.62
C LEU A 127 0.58 11.78 17.08
N SER A 128 1.02 11.63 18.33
CA SER A 128 2.19 12.38 18.81
C SER A 128 3.46 11.94 18.09
N GLU A 129 4.46 12.81 17.99
CA GLU A 129 5.76 12.50 17.41
C GLU A 129 6.38 11.23 18.04
N ALA A 130 6.30 11.09 19.36
CA ALA A 130 6.80 9.91 20.07
C ALA A 130 6.11 8.62 19.64
N GLU A 131 4.79 8.65 19.41
CA GLU A 131 4.04 7.48 18.95
C GLU A 131 4.34 7.17 17.47
N VAL A 132 4.52 8.19 16.63
CA VAL A 132 4.94 8.01 15.23
C VAL A 132 6.32 7.35 15.19
N LEU A 133 7.31 7.88 15.94
CA LEU A 133 8.66 7.30 16.00
C LEU A 133 8.68 5.86 16.52
N LYS A 134 7.83 5.56 17.50
CA LYS A 134 7.68 4.19 18.02
C LYS A 134 7.18 3.21 16.93
N ARG A 135 6.28 3.65 16.06
CA ARG A 135 5.71 2.82 14.97
C ARG A 135 6.59 2.79 13.73
N MET A 136 7.34 3.84 13.46
CA MET A 136 8.27 3.94 12.33
C MET A 136 9.65 3.45 12.75
N GLN A 137 9.81 2.12 12.82
CA GLN A 137 11.14 1.56 13.08
C GLN A 137 12.02 1.69 11.83
N PRO A 138 13.32 1.99 11.99
CA PRO A 138 14.24 2.01 10.87
C PRO A 138 14.32 0.61 10.23
N PRO A 139 14.56 0.53 8.90
CA PRO A 139 14.67 -0.75 8.23
C PRO A 139 15.83 -1.57 8.82
N SER A 140 15.62 -2.87 8.97
CA SER A 140 16.70 -3.79 9.34
C SER A 140 17.76 -3.91 8.23
N GLY A 141 18.91 -4.50 8.55
CA GLY A 141 19.91 -4.81 7.53
C GLY A 141 19.35 -5.70 6.42
N ASP A 142 18.52 -6.68 6.77
CA ASP A 142 17.86 -7.56 5.80
C ASP A 142 16.87 -6.79 4.91
N HIS A 143 16.08 -5.86 5.47
CA HIS A 143 15.18 -5.02 4.68
C HIS A 143 15.94 -4.10 3.70
N THR A 144 17.10 -3.58 4.11
CA THR A 144 17.96 -2.77 3.24
C THR A 144 18.54 -3.62 2.09
N LEU A 145 18.99 -4.84 2.39
CA LEU A 145 19.45 -5.78 1.37
C LEU A 145 18.31 -6.23 0.46
N ALA A 146 17.11 -6.43 0.99
CA ALA A 146 15.92 -6.75 0.19
C ALA A 146 15.64 -5.66 -0.84
N ALA A 147 15.65 -4.38 -0.42
CA ALA A 147 15.46 -3.24 -1.32
C ALA A 147 16.54 -3.20 -2.41
N THR A 148 17.79 -3.46 -2.06
CA THR A 148 18.91 -3.50 -3.02
C THR A 148 18.73 -4.65 -4.02
N ASN A 149 18.36 -5.84 -3.56
CA ASN A 149 18.10 -6.97 -4.45
C ASN A 149 16.90 -6.69 -5.36
N PHE A 150 15.81 -6.12 -4.84
CA PHE A 150 14.66 -5.77 -5.66
C PHE A 150 15.04 -4.77 -6.76
N ALA A 151 15.77 -3.71 -6.42
CA ALA A 151 16.26 -2.73 -7.40
C ALA A 151 17.18 -3.34 -8.45
N MET A 152 18.07 -4.28 -8.08
CA MET A 152 18.91 -5.00 -9.04
C MET A 152 18.08 -5.90 -9.94
N GLY A 153 17.08 -6.58 -9.40
CA GLY A 153 16.14 -7.38 -10.19
C GLY A 153 15.40 -6.54 -11.23
N LEU A 154 14.88 -5.36 -10.84
CA LEU A 154 14.24 -4.42 -11.77
C LEU A 154 15.20 -3.96 -12.86
N HIS A 155 16.41 -3.54 -12.49
CA HIS A 155 17.41 -3.10 -13.43
C HIS A 155 17.73 -4.17 -14.49
N LEU A 156 17.96 -5.41 -14.07
CA LEU A 156 18.23 -6.52 -14.99
C LEU A 156 17.04 -6.82 -15.90
N PHE A 157 15.84 -6.75 -15.37
CA PHE A 157 14.62 -6.93 -16.14
C PHE A 157 14.47 -5.85 -17.23
N GLU A 158 14.69 -4.58 -16.88
CA GLU A 158 14.65 -3.43 -17.80
C GLU A 158 15.73 -3.52 -18.89
N GLN A 159 16.88 -4.14 -18.58
CA GLN A 159 17.92 -4.45 -19.56
C GLN A 159 17.58 -5.62 -20.49
N GLY A 160 16.36 -6.14 -20.44
CA GLY A 160 15.93 -7.27 -21.26
C GLY A 160 16.48 -8.62 -20.81
N ASN A 161 16.90 -8.75 -19.56
CA ASN A 161 17.45 -9.98 -19.00
C ASN A 161 16.59 -10.57 -17.85
N PRO A 162 15.34 -10.97 -18.15
CA PRO A 162 14.42 -11.45 -17.12
C PRO A 162 14.91 -12.70 -16.38
N ALA A 163 15.66 -13.59 -17.05
CA ALA A 163 16.20 -14.78 -16.40
C ALA A 163 17.22 -14.42 -15.30
N ALA A 164 18.05 -13.41 -15.52
CA ALA A 164 19.02 -12.94 -14.54
C ALA A 164 18.36 -12.14 -13.39
N SER A 165 17.18 -11.58 -13.59
CA SER A 165 16.46 -10.83 -12.55
C SER A 165 15.85 -11.74 -11.47
N GLN A 166 15.46 -12.96 -11.82
CA GLN A 166 14.72 -13.86 -10.92
C GLN A 166 15.42 -14.18 -9.59
N PRO A 167 16.73 -14.49 -9.52
CA PRO A 167 17.41 -14.72 -8.26
C PRO A 167 17.37 -13.53 -7.31
N TYR A 168 17.41 -12.31 -7.85
CA TYR A 168 17.36 -11.07 -7.07
C TYR A 168 15.97 -10.82 -6.51
N PHE A 169 14.91 -11.05 -7.28
CA PHE A 169 13.54 -10.95 -6.77
C PHE A 169 13.28 -12.02 -5.69
N ALA A 170 13.74 -13.24 -5.88
CA ALA A 170 13.62 -14.31 -4.88
C ALA A 170 14.36 -13.95 -3.57
N GLU A 171 15.57 -13.39 -3.67
CA GLU A 171 16.33 -12.97 -2.49
C GLU A 171 15.68 -11.78 -1.78
N ALA A 172 15.12 -10.81 -2.53
CA ALA A 172 14.36 -9.70 -1.94
C ALA A 172 13.16 -10.20 -1.11
N GLN A 173 12.41 -11.17 -1.65
CA GLN A 173 11.29 -11.79 -0.93
C GLN A 173 11.74 -12.60 0.29
N ARG A 174 12.86 -13.31 0.21
CA ARG A 174 13.41 -14.06 1.33
C ARG A 174 13.85 -13.16 2.48
N LEU A 175 14.44 -12.00 2.17
CA LEU A 175 14.95 -11.04 3.14
C LEU A 175 13.85 -10.16 3.75
N HIS A 176 12.73 -9.98 3.04
CA HIS A 176 11.60 -9.15 3.47
C HIS A 176 10.27 -9.82 3.08
N PRO A 177 9.94 -10.96 3.71
CA PRO A 177 8.80 -11.80 3.32
C PRO A 177 7.44 -11.12 3.49
N GLU A 178 7.32 -10.14 4.39
CA GLU A 178 6.13 -9.32 4.58
C GLU A 178 5.94 -8.23 3.51
N ASN A 179 6.93 -8.01 2.64
CA ASN A 179 6.81 -7.03 1.57
C ASN A 179 6.06 -7.58 0.36
N TRP A 180 4.73 -7.47 0.41
CA TRP A 180 3.84 -7.91 -0.65
C TRP A 180 4.01 -7.13 -1.95
N SER A 181 4.51 -5.89 -1.88
CA SER A 181 4.79 -5.10 -3.08
C SER A 181 5.89 -5.76 -3.91
N TYR A 182 6.99 -6.21 -3.29
CA TYR A 182 8.07 -6.92 -3.99
C TYR A 182 7.58 -8.22 -4.62
N GLN A 183 6.84 -9.01 -3.86
CA GLN A 183 6.35 -10.30 -4.32
C GLN A 183 5.39 -10.15 -5.51
N ARG A 184 4.41 -9.25 -5.38
CA ARG A 184 3.41 -9.05 -6.43
C ARG A 184 4.00 -8.43 -7.69
N GLN A 185 4.97 -7.52 -7.57
CA GLN A 185 5.65 -6.94 -8.72
C GLN A 185 6.52 -7.97 -9.44
N ALA A 186 7.27 -8.81 -8.73
CA ALA A 186 8.03 -9.89 -9.35
C ALA A 186 7.13 -10.83 -10.17
N TRP A 187 5.97 -11.19 -9.63
CA TRP A 187 4.98 -11.98 -10.36
C TRP A 187 4.40 -11.24 -11.56
N ALA A 188 4.05 -9.95 -11.41
CA ALA A 188 3.48 -9.14 -12.50
C ALA A 188 4.45 -8.95 -13.67
N LEU A 189 5.75 -8.84 -13.40
CA LEU A 189 6.79 -8.75 -14.41
C LEU A 189 7.02 -10.06 -15.16
N GLU A 190 6.82 -11.20 -14.49
CA GLU A 190 6.84 -12.50 -15.16
C GLU A 190 5.58 -12.73 -15.99
N ASP A 191 4.40 -12.54 -15.39
CA ASP A 191 3.09 -12.61 -16.00
C ASP A 191 2.10 -11.79 -15.17
N PRO A 192 1.50 -10.70 -15.72
CA PRO A 192 0.56 -9.87 -15.01
C PRO A 192 -0.60 -10.62 -14.33
N ALA A 193 -0.99 -11.79 -14.87
CA ALA A 193 -2.05 -12.61 -14.28
C ALA A 193 -1.66 -13.24 -12.93
N LYS A 194 -0.37 -13.47 -12.68
CA LYS A 194 0.12 -14.07 -11.42
C LYS A 194 -0.06 -13.16 -10.20
N ALA A 195 0.02 -11.84 -10.38
CA ALA A 195 -0.09 -10.86 -9.28
C ALA A 195 -1.47 -10.86 -8.55
N GLY A 196 -2.48 -11.46 -9.14
CA GLY A 196 -3.82 -11.67 -8.56
C GLY A 196 -4.38 -13.07 -8.81
N GLY A 197 -3.57 -13.97 -9.36
CA GLY A 197 -3.89 -15.32 -9.78
C GLY A 197 -3.75 -16.37 -8.68
N PRO A 198 -3.65 -17.66 -9.07
CA PRO A 198 -3.52 -18.77 -8.13
C PRO A 198 -2.32 -18.66 -7.19
N GLU A 199 -1.20 -18.11 -7.66
CA GLU A 199 0.02 -17.89 -6.88
C GLU A 199 -0.24 -16.94 -5.72
N PHE A 200 -0.89 -15.80 -6.01
CA PHE A 200 -1.30 -14.82 -5.00
C PHE A 200 -2.22 -15.46 -3.95
N TRP A 201 -3.28 -16.12 -4.38
CA TRP A 201 -4.24 -16.74 -3.46
C TRP A 201 -3.63 -17.87 -2.62
N SER A 202 -2.69 -18.62 -3.17
CA SER A 202 -1.93 -19.65 -2.45
C SER A 202 -1.07 -19.02 -1.36
N ALA A 203 -0.34 -17.95 -1.68
CA ALA A 203 0.50 -17.23 -0.73
C ALA A 203 -0.33 -16.55 0.37
N VAL A 204 -1.46 -15.92 0.03
CA VAL A 204 -2.39 -15.34 1.02
C VAL A 204 -2.96 -16.41 1.96
N LYS A 205 -3.27 -17.60 1.45
CA LYS A 205 -3.73 -18.73 2.28
C LYS A 205 -2.63 -19.23 3.21
N ALA A 206 -1.38 -19.24 2.77
CA ALA A 206 -0.24 -19.68 3.56
C ALA A 206 0.06 -18.79 4.77
N LEU A 207 -0.47 -17.56 4.81
CA LEU A 207 -0.35 -16.66 5.96
C LEU A 207 -1.00 -17.23 7.24
N GLY A 208 -1.94 -18.16 7.13
CA GLY A 208 -2.69 -18.66 8.30
C GLY A 208 -3.35 -17.49 9.07
N ASP A 209 -2.99 -17.32 10.32
CA ASP A 209 -3.53 -16.26 11.19
C ASP A 209 -2.80 -14.91 11.05
N THR A 210 -1.66 -14.88 10.35
CA THR A 210 -0.95 -13.62 10.09
C THR A 210 -1.79 -12.73 9.17
N PRO A 211 -2.06 -11.46 9.54
CA PRO A 211 -2.84 -10.57 8.72
C PRO A 211 -2.09 -10.18 7.45
N TYR A 212 -2.82 -10.11 6.33
CA TYR A 212 -2.33 -9.51 5.08
C TYR A 212 -2.38 -7.97 5.15
N TYR A 213 -3.46 -7.44 5.75
CA TYR A 213 -3.57 -6.03 6.11
C TYR A 213 -3.60 -5.91 7.63
N VAL A 214 -2.57 -5.31 8.20
CA VAL A 214 -2.57 -4.99 9.63
C VAL A 214 -3.71 -4.01 9.90
N PRO A 215 -4.61 -4.31 10.84
CA PRO A 215 -5.71 -3.41 11.19
C PRO A 215 -5.19 -2.05 11.66
N VAL A 216 -5.86 -0.98 11.20
CA VAL A 216 -5.57 0.37 11.68
C VAL A 216 -6.00 0.49 13.14
N GLU A 217 -5.10 0.98 13.99
CA GLU A 217 -5.43 1.28 15.37
C GLU A 217 -6.35 2.50 15.46
N MET A 218 -7.57 2.25 15.91
CA MET A 218 -8.56 3.30 16.11
C MET A 218 -8.23 4.12 17.35
N PRO A 219 -8.46 5.44 17.33
CA PRO A 219 -8.38 6.24 18.55
C PRO A 219 -9.30 5.67 19.64
N THR A 220 -8.77 5.56 20.84
CA THR A 220 -9.60 5.25 22.01
C THR A 220 -10.47 6.45 22.34
N SER A 221 -11.78 6.24 22.41
CA SER A 221 -12.78 7.25 22.81
C SER A 221 -12.59 7.70 24.26
#